data_b479ef3bb5a7848becae9dfb217ebfb7
#
_entry.id   b479ef3bb5a7848becae9dfb217ebfb7
#
_cell.length_a   1.000
_cell.length_b   1.000
_cell.length_c   1.000
_cell.angle_alpha   90.00
_cell.angle_beta   90.00
_cell.angle_gamma   90.00
#
_symmetry.space_group_name_H-M   'P 1'
#
loop_
_entity.id
_entity.type
_entity.pdbx_description
1 polymer ?
#
loop_
_entity_poly.entity_id
_entity_poly.type
_entity_poly.pdbx_seq_one_letter_code
_entity_poly.pdbx_strand_id
1 'polypeptide(L)'
;VEDVLYDAKGDCGAWICFNPLNGQGRTNDNVTAYRFALVESDTMSVVEQERFFRASGMPIAAMVSSGGKSIHAIVHIDAKDKDEYRERVSSLYSWLVDQNVAVDEQNKNPSRLSRLPGYYRGGREQRLLAINLGPKSWEEWQANIINDDLPGLLNAKDFIDTEIELAPELIQGILRKGHKGIISGESKAGKTWMLLELAAAIASGTKWLGEYQC
;
A
#
# COMPACT_ATOMS: atom_id res chain seq x y z
N VAL A 1 -19.25 -28.93 -15.21
CA VAL A 1 -17.89 -28.49 -14.84
C VAL A 1 -16.93 -29.67 -14.84
N GLU A 2 -17.35 -30.85 -14.37
CA GLU A 2 -16.49 -32.06 -14.35
C GLU A 2 -16.10 -32.54 -15.73
N ASP A 3 -16.97 -32.46 -16.74
CA ASP A 3 -16.70 -32.94 -18.09
C ASP A 3 -15.69 -32.09 -18.87
N VAL A 4 -15.55 -30.81 -18.53
CA VAL A 4 -14.62 -29.88 -19.21
C VAL A 4 -13.17 -30.04 -18.71
N LEU A 5 -13.00 -30.55 -17.48
CA LEU A 5 -11.70 -30.69 -16.84
C LEU A 5 -11.05 -32.05 -17.04
N TYR A 6 -11.81 -33.03 -17.57
CA TYR A 6 -11.37 -34.43 -17.64
C TYR A 6 -10.26 -34.71 -18.67
N ASP A 7 -10.11 -33.88 -19.71
CA ASP A 7 -9.14 -34.08 -20.79
C ASP A 7 -7.81 -33.35 -20.63
N ALA A 8 -7.61 -32.59 -19.54
CA ALA A 8 -6.33 -31.92 -19.30
C ALA A 8 -5.27 -32.88 -18.74
N LYS A 9 -4.99 -33.95 -19.50
CA LYS A 9 -3.90 -34.90 -19.25
C LYS A 9 -2.62 -34.37 -19.88
N GLY A 10 -1.72 -33.82 -19.05
CA GLY A 10 -0.42 -33.39 -19.48
C GLY A 10 0.33 -32.65 -18.38
N ASP A 11 1.65 -32.66 -18.51
CA ASP A 11 2.56 -31.97 -17.57
C ASP A 11 2.79 -30.51 -17.99
N CYS A 12 1.83 -29.89 -18.70
CA CYS A 12 1.85 -28.50 -19.16
C CYS A 12 1.20 -27.55 -18.17
N GLY A 13 0.50 -28.08 -17.17
CA GLY A 13 -0.36 -27.31 -16.27
C GLY A 13 -1.66 -26.87 -16.93
N ALA A 14 -2.54 -26.28 -16.15
CA ALA A 14 -3.79 -25.70 -16.63
C ALA A 14 -3.90 -24.21 -16.26
N TRP A 15 -4.75 -23.49 -17.00
CA TRP A 15 -4.97 -22.08 -16.84
C TRP A 15 -6.46 -21.77 -16.71
N ILE A 16 -6.78 -20.74 -15.95
CA ILE A 16 -8.14 -20.25 -15.80
C ILE A 16 -8.17 -18.72 -15.97
N CYS A 17 -9.19 -18.24 -16.68
CA CYS A 17 -9.54 -16.83 -16.63
C CYS A 17 -10.38 -16.57 -15.37
N PHE A 18 -9.93 -15.68 -14.52
CA PHE A 18 -10.59 -15.41 -13.23
C PHE A 18 -11.65 -14.31 -13.32
N ASN A 19 -11.67 -13.53 -14.39
CA ASN A 19 -12.77 -12.61 -14.70
C ASN A 19 -13.73 -13.24 -15.72
N PRO A 20 -15.05 -13.01 -15.61
CA PRO A 20 -16.03 -13.53 -16.55
C PRO A 20 -15.83 -13.00 -17.97
N LEU A 21 -16.04 -13.88 -18.95
CA LEU A 21 -15.98 -13.55 -20.38
C LEU A 21 -17.33 -13.77 -21.04
N ASN A 22 -17.58 -13.08 -22.17
CA ASN A 22 -18.82 -13.19 -22.96
C ASN A 22 -18.89 -14.47 -23.85
N GLY A 23 -17.89 -15.33 -23.80
CA GLY A 23 -17.82 -16.56 -24.60
C GLY A 23 -17.39 -16.37 -26.07
N GLN A 24 -17.18 -15.14 -26.54
CA GLN A 24 -16.79 -14.86 -27.93
C GLN A 24 -15.27 -14.80 -28.16
N GLY A 25 -14.50 -14.85 -27.07
CA GLY A 25 -13.06 -14.76 -27.12
C GLY A 25 -12.45 -14.48 -25.75
N ARG A 26 -11.13 -14.20 -25.73
CA ARG A 26 -10.36 -13.97 -24.52
C ARG A 26 -9.48 -12.71 -24.64
N THR A 27 -10.03 -11.66 -25.17
CA THR A 27 -9.41 -10.33 -25.17
C THR A 27 -9.96 -9.49 -24.02
N ASN A 28 -9.38 -8.33 -23.75
CA ASN A 28 -9.89 -7.40 -22.75
C ASN A 28 -11.33 -6.93 -23.04
N ASP A 29 -11.73 -6.92 -24.31
CA ASP A 29 -13.09 -6.50 -24.73
C ASP A 29 -14.13 -7.60 -24.55
N ASN A 30 -13.69 -8.84 -24.30
CA ASN A 30 -14.58 -9.96 -23.98
C ASN A 30 -14.88 -10.08 -22.48
N VAL A 31 -14.19 -9.30 -21.62
CA VAL A 31 -14.42 -9.31 -20.17
C VAL A 31 -15.75 -8.60 -19.86
N THR A 32 -16.61 -9.27 -19.10
CA THR A 32 -17.98 -8.78 -18.77
C THR A 32 -18.12 -8.29 -17.34
N ALA A 33 -17.15 -8.64 -16.45
CA ALA A 33 -17.09 -8.12 -15.08
C ALA A 33 -15.65 -8.02 -14.61
N TYR A 34 -15.32 -6.95 -13.96
CA TYR A 34 -13.98 -6.54 -13.56
C TYR A 34 -13.76 -6.80 -12.07
N ARG A 35 -13.76 -8.08 -11.68
CA ARG A 35 -13.77 -8.49 -10.27
C ARG A 35 -12.38 -8.59 -9.66
N PHE A 36 -11.40 -9.08 -10.43
CA PHE A 36 -10.10 -9.47 -9.91
C PHE A 36 -8.95 -9.00 -10.79
N ALA A 37 -7.79 -8.79 -10.16
CA ALA A 37 -6.50 -8.64 -10.85
C ALA A 37 -5.53 -9.73 -10.40
N LEU A 38 -4.54 -10.02 -11.23
CA LEU A 38 -3.44 -10.91 -10.92
C LEU A 38 -2.24 -10.11 -10.41
N VAL A 39 -1.66 -10.54 -9.30
CA VAL A 39 -0.35 -10.07 -8.82
C VAL A 39 0.60 -11.26 -8.76
N GLU A 40 1.75 -11.13 -9.39
CA GLU A 40 2.86 -12.07 -9.30
C GLU A 40 4.20 -11.32 -9.36
N SER A 41 5.25 -11.94 -8.85
CA SER A 41 6.61 -11.42 -8.94
C SER A 41 7.53 -12.47 -9.55
N ASP A 42 8.33 -12.05 -10.52
CA ASP A 42 9.35 -12.91 -11.14
C ASP A 42 10.72 -12.78 -10.46
N THR A 43 10.90 -11.81 -9.57
CA THR A 43 12.17 -11.50 -8.92
C THR A 43 12.31 -12.07 -7.52
N MET A 44 11.19 -12.22 -6.80
CA MET A 44 11.17 -12.78 -5.45
C MET A 44 11.15 -14.30 -5.49
N SER A 45 11.80 -14.94 -4.52
CA SER A 45 11.65 -16.38 -4.31
C SER A 45 10.22 -16.75 -3.90
N VAL A 46 9.79 -17.99 -4.16
CA VAL A 46 8.43 -18.47 -3.81
C VAL A 46 8.13 -18.29 -2.31
N VAL A 47 9.13 -18.50 -1.45
CA VAL A 47 8.99 -18.35 0.01
C VAL A 47 8.76 -16.89 0.40
N GLU A 48 9.49 -15.97 -0.23
CA GLU A 48 9.33 -14.53 0.00
C GLU A 48 7.98 -14.05 -0.52
N GLN A 49 7.56 -14.51 -1.71
CA GLN A 49 6.24 -14.20 -2.27
C GLN A 49 5.13 -14.67 -1.32
N GLU A 50 5.18 -15.90 -0.83
CA GLU A 50 4.18 -16.44 0.09
C GLU A 50 4.11 -15.64 1.39
N ARG A 51 5.27 -15.34 1.98
CA ARG A 51 5.35 -14.53 3.20
C ARG A 51 4.76 -13.13 2.98
N PHE A 52 5.15 -12.48 1.90
CA PHE A 52 4.65 -11.15 1.55
C PHE A 52 3.14 -11.15 1.37
N PHE A 53 2.59 -12.03 0.52
CA PHE A 53 1.15 -12.05 0.27
C PHE A 53 0.32 -12.35 1.51
N ARG A 54 0.81 -13.21 2.42
CA ARG A 54 0.13 -13.48 3.69
C ARG A 54 0.15 -12.31 4.66
N ALA A 55 1.19 -11.48 4.62
CA ALA A 55 1.38 -10.34 5.52
C ALA A 55 0.87 -9.01 4.94
N SER A 56 0.62 -8.94 3.65
CA SER A 56 0.37 -7.69 2.90
C SER A 56 -0.92 -6.97 3.26
N GLY A 57 -1.88 -7.68 3.89
CA GLY A 57 -3.22 -7.12 4.11
C GLY A 57 -4.05 -6.90 2.84
N MET A 58 -3.57 -7.30 1.65
CA MET A 58 -4.34 -7.20 0.40
C MET A 58 -5.59 -8.07 0.43
N PRO A 59 -6.66 -7.69 -0.29
CA PRO A 59 -7.90 -8.45 -0.40
C PRO A 59 -7.72 -9.63 -1.38
N ILE A 60 -6.99 -10.66 -0.97
CA ILE A 60 -6.65 -11.80 -1.83
C ILE A 60 -7.77 -12.83 -1.82
N ALA A 61 -8.47 -12.99 -2.94
CA ALA A 61 -9.50 -14.00 -3.14
C ALA A 61 -8.92 -15.42 -3.17
N ALA A 62 -7.80 -15.60 -3.89
CA ALA A 62 -7.11 -16.88 -3.97
C ALA A 62 -5.61 -16.69 -4.19
N MET A 63 -4.81 -17.59 -3.61
CA MET A 63 -3.38 -17.66 -3.80
C MET A 63 -3.00 -19.03 -4.32
N VAL A 64 -2.34 -19.09 -5.49
CA VAL A 64 -2.05 -20.31 -6.24
C VAL A 64 -0.57 -20.41 -6.56
N SER A 65 0.07 -21.52 -6.19
CA SER A 65 1.41 -21.85 -6.68
C SER A 65 1.36 -22.21 -8.16
N SER A 66 2.22 -21.59 -8.96
CA SER A 66 2.25 -21.79 -10.41
C SER A 66 2.81 -23.15 -10.83
N GLY A 67 3.27 -23.99 -9.89
CA GLY A 67 4.06 -25.18 -10.18
C GLY A 67 5.45 -24.85 -10.76
N GLY A 68 5.88 -23.61 -10.65
CA GLY A 68 7.15 -23.07 -11.12
C GLY A 68 7.82 -22.22 -10.05
N LYS A 69 8.18 -20.99 -10.42
CA LYS A 69 8.91 -20.03 -9.57
C LYS A 69 8.06 -18.89 -9.05
N SER A 70 6.76 -18.84 -9.35
CA SER A 70 5.87 -17.75 -8.93
C SER A 70 4.63 -18.24 -8.17
N ILE A 71 4.08 -17.33 -7.36
CA ILE A 71 2.78 -17.45 -6.75
C ILE A 71 1.86 -16.43 -7.43
N HIS A 72 0.67 -16.87 -7.83
CA HIS A 72 -0.37 -16.03 -8.37
C HIS A 72 -1.31 -15.62 -7.24
N ALA A 73 -1.31 -14.34 -6.87
CA ALA A 73 -2.30 -13.76 -5.97
C ALA A 73 -3.42 -13.13 -6.81
N ILE A 74 -4.63 -13.62 -6.66
CA ILE A 74 -5.84 -13.11 -7.30
C ILE A 74 -6.48 -12.15 -6.31
N VAL A 75 -6.43 -10.85 -6.63
CA VAL A 75 -6.81 -9.76 -5.73
C VAL A 75 -8.16 -9.20 -6.13
N HIS A 76 -9.06 -8.97 -5.16
CA HIS A 76 -10.32 -8.28 -5.37
C HIS A 76 -10.09 -6.85 -5.87
N ILE A 77 -10.73 -6.50 -6.99
CA ILE A 77 -10.74 -5.16 -7.55
C ILE A 77 -12.16 -4.59 -7.54
N ASP A 78 -13.16 -5.44 -7.82
CA ASP A 78 -14.58 -5.15 -7.73
C ASP A 78 -15.01 -3.85 -8.43
N ALA A 79 -14.38 -3.57 -9.59
CA ALA A 79 -14.63 -2.36 -10.37
C ALA A 79 -15.94 -2.47 -11.17
N LYS A 80 -16.67 -1.37 -11.28
CA LYS A 80 -17.93 -1.30 -12.02
C LYS A 80 -17.75 -1.35 -13.53
N ASP A 81 -16.61 -0.83 -14.02
CA ASP A 81 -16.29 -0.71 -15.45
C ASP A 81 -14.78 -0.83 -15.71
N LYS A 82 -14.40 -0.76 -17.00
CA LYS A 82 -13.01 -0.91 -17.47
C LYS A 82 -12.10 0.24 -17.01
N ASP A 83 -12.63 1.44 -16.89
CA ASP A 83 -11.84 2.61 -16.54
C ASP A 83 -11.54 2.61 -15.03
N GLU A 84 -12.52 2.34 -14.19
CA GLU A 84 -12.32 2.13 -12.76
C GLU A 84 -11.39 0.93 -12.48
N TYR A 85 -11.50 -0.14 -13.27
CA TYR A 85 -10.55 -1.27 -13.17
C TYR A 85 -9.11 -0.82 -13.39
N ARG A 86 -8.85 -0.02 -14.42
CA ARG A 86 -7.52 0.50 -14.71
C ARG A 86 -6.99 1.39 -13.58
N GLU A 87 -7.83 2.25 -13.03
CA GLU A 87 -7.47 3.11 -11.90
C GLU A 87 -7.11 2.29 -10.67
N ARG A 88 -7.99 1.35 -10.28
CA ARG A 88 -7.76 0.50 -9.10
C ARG A 88 -6.52 -0.38 -9.26
N VAL A 89 -6.33 -1.01 -10.42
CA VAL A 89 -5.14 -1.82 -10.70
C VAL A 89 -3.87 -0.96 -10.70
N SER A 90 -3.92 0.25 -11.23
CA SER A 90 -2.78 1.16 -11.19
C SER A 90 -2.43 1.55 -9.75
N SER A 91 -3.42 1.83 -8.91
CA SER A 91 -3.25 2.13 -7.49
C SER A 91 -2.66 0.94 -6.73
N LEU A 92 -3.17 -0.28 -6.99
CA LEU A 92 -2.62 -1.52 -6.41
C LEU A 92 -1.14 -1.71 -6.76
N TYR A 93 -0.79 -1.51 -8.03
CA TYR A 93 0.59 -1.68 -8.49
C TYR A 93 1.52 -0.60 -7.95
N SER A 94 1.06 0.65 -7.84
CA SER A 94 1.81 1.72 -7.17
C SER A 94 2.09 1.37 -5.72
N TRP A 95 1.08 0.92 -5.00
CA TRP A 95 1.24 0.47 -3.61
C TRP A 95 2.25 -0.69 -3.49
N LEU A 96 2.22 -1.67 -4.41
CA LEU A 96 3.18 -2.77 -4.43
C LEU A 96 4.63 -2.29 -4.66
N VAL A 97 4.82 -1.30 -5.53
CA VAL A 97 6.13 -0.66 -5.75
C VAL A 97 6.61 0.03 -4.47
N ASP A 98 5.74 0.73 -3.75
CA ASP A 98 6.07 1.37 -2.48
C ASP A 98 6.44 0.34 -1.39
N GLN A 99 5.90 -0.88 -1.48
CA GLN A 99 6.30 -2.01 -0.65
C GLN A 99 7.60 -2.70 -1.14
N ASN A 100 8.30 -2.14 -2.13
CA ASN A 100 9.50 -2.70 -2.77
C ASN A 100 9.27 -4.07 -3.45
N VAL A 101 8.06 -4.33 -3.94
CA VAL A 101 7.72 -5.55 -4.69
C VAL A 101 7.77 -5.25 -6.18
N ALA A 102 8.72 -5.88 -6.88
CA ALA A 102 8.75 -5.85 -8.33
C ALA A 102 7.67 -6.77 -8.90
N VAL A 103 6.70 -6.19 -9.58
CA VAL A 103 5.55 -6.90 -10.18
C VAL A 103 5.63 -6.87 -11.71
N ASP A 104 5.08 -7.92 -12.34
CA ASP A 104 4.97 -7.94 -13.79
C ASP A 104 3.81 -7.05 -14.26
N GLU A 105 4.16 -5.92 -14.88
CA GLU A 105 3.21 -4.94 -15.42
C GLU A 105 2.26 -5.50 -16.49
N GLN A 106 2.62 -6.62 -17.15
CA GLN A 106 1.76 -7.27 -18.13
C GLN A 106 0.50 -7.87 -17.50
N ASN A 107 0.50 -8.08 -16.19
CA ASN A 107 -0.64 -8.65 -15.46
C ASN A 107 -1.76 -7.64 -15.16
N LYS A 108 -1.62 -6.37 -15.54
CA LYS A 108 -2.66 -5.34 -15.43
C LYS A 108 -3.89 -5.60 -16.30
N ASN A 109 -3.84 -6.58 -17.21
CA ASN A 109 -4.94 -6.91 -18.12
C ASN A 109 -6.07 -7.68 -17.42
N PRO A 110 -7.35 -7.28 -17.57
CA PRO A 110 -8.47 -7.97 -16.95
C PRO A 110 -8.74 -9.38 -17.55
N SER A 111 -8.25 -9.65 -18.75
CA SER A 111 -8.36 -10.97 -19.41
C SER A 111 -7.17 -11.90 -19.09
N ARG A 112 -6.35 -11.55 -18.11
CA ARG A 112 -5.18 -12.36 -17.72
C ARG A 112 -5.61 -13.72 -17.18
N LEU A 113 -4.74 -14.71 -17.39
CA LEU A 113 -4.94 -16.06 -16.87
C LEU A 113 -4.13 -16.27 -15.59
N SER A 114 -4.74 -16.97 -14.64
CA SER A 114 -4.04 -17.58 -13.52
C SER A 114 -3.87 -19.08 -13.73
N ARG A 115 -3.05 -19.71 -12.93
CA ARG A 115 -2.91 -21.15 -12.89
C ARG A 115 -4.12 -21.79 -12.20
N LEU A 116 -4.58 -22.90 -12.74
CA LEU A 116 -5.65 -23.70 -12.14
C LEU A 116 -5.05 -24.72 -11.18
N PRO A 117 -5.43 -24.75 -9.90
CA PRO A 117 -4.96 -25.74 -8.94
C PRO A 117 -5.35 -27.17 -9.32
N GLY A 118 -4.56 -28.14 -8.86
CA GLY A 118 -4.82 -29.58 -9.09
C GLY A 118 -4.18 -30.14 -10.35
N TYR A 119 -3.47 -29.33 -11.13
CA TYR A 119 -2.75 -29.76 -12.32
C TYR A 119 -1.24 -29.76 -12.13
N TYR A 120 -0.52 -30.53 -12.95
CA TYR A 120 0.93 -30.63 -12.88
C TYR A 120 1.60 -29.84 -14.02
N ARG A 121 2.74 -29.24 -13.73
CA ARG A 121 3.59 -28.53 -14.67
C ARG A 121 5.05 -28.89 -14.41
N GLY A 122 5.69 -29.60 -15.35
CA GLY A 122 7.08 -30.04 -15.18
C GLY A 122 7.28 -30.87 -13.91
N GLY A 123 6.38 -31.82 -13.64
CA GLY A 123 6.38 -32.68 -12.45
C GLY A 123 6.01 -31.97 -11.14
N ARG A 124 5.64 -30.69 -11.16
CA ARG A 124 5.25 -29.92 -9.96
C ARG A 124 3.78 -29.57 -10.00
N GLU A 125 3.11 -29.78 -8.89
CA GLU A 125 1.69 -29.47 -8.74
C GLU A 125 1.44 -27.97 -8.64
N GLN A 126 0.44 -27.48 -9.39
CA GLN A 126 -0.19 -26.18 -9.20
C GLN A 126 -1.15 -26.29 -8.01
N ARG A 127 -0.79 -25.69 -6.88
CA ARG A 127 -1.54 -25.85 -5.62
C ARG A 127 -2.25 -24.59 -5.21
N LEU A 128 -3.46 -24.75 -4.70
CA LEU A 128 -4.15 -23.72 -3.96
C LEU A 128 -3.48 -23.56 -2.58
N LEU A 129 -2.92 -22.39 -2.31
CA LEU A 129 -2.18 -22.10 -1.08
C LEU A 129 -3.05 -21.44 -0.03
N ALA A 130 -4.00 -20.61 -0.45
CA ALA A 130 -4.93 -19.93 0.44
C ALA A 130 -6.13 -19.39 -0.34
N ILE A 131 -7.22 -19.12 0.37
CA ILE A 131 -8.40 -18.39 -0.11
C ILE A 131 -8.81 -17.34 0.93
N ASN A 132 -9.41 -16.25 0.47
CA ASN A 132 -9.98 -15.19 1.30
C ASN A 132 -9.00 -14.67 2.37
N LEU A 133 -7.81 -14.25 1.95
CA LEU A 133 -6.84 -13.57 2.81
C LEU A 133 -7.12 -12.07 2.84
N GLY A 134 -6.99 -11.48 4.03
CA GLY A 134 -7.19 -10.04 4.22
C GLY A 134 -8.65 -9.59 4.12
N PRO A 135 -8.89 -8.33 3.73
CA PRO A 135 -10.21 -7.76 3.52
C PRO A 135 -11.01 -8.49 2.45
N LYS A 136 -12.34 -8.36 2.49
CA LYS A 136 -13.25 -9.07 1.57
C LYS A 136 -13.52 -8.31 0.28
N SER A 137 -13.19 -7.02 0.24
CA SER A 137 -13.42 -6.15 -0.92
C SER A 137 -12.27 -5.14 -1.11
N TRP A 138 -12.26 -4.52 -2.28
CA TRP A 138 -11.36 -3.40 -2.58
C TRP A 138 -11.59 -2.20 -1.66
N GLU A 139 -12.82 -1.85 -1.40
CA GLU A 139 -13.21 -0.71 -0.56
C GLU A 139 -12.75 -0.89 0.89
N GLU A 140 -12.92 -2.09 1.43
CA GLU A 140 -12.45 -2.43 2.78
C GLU A 140 -10.92 -2.31 2.88
N TRP A 141 -10.21 -2.77 1.86
CA TRP A 141 -8.75 -2.65 1.80
C TRP A 141 -8.27 -1.22 1.73
N GLN A 142 -8.89 -0.40 0.86
CA GLN A 142 -8.57 1.03 0.76
C GLN A 142 -8.82 1.76 2.06
N ALA A 143 -9.93 1.47 2.73
CA ALA A 143 -10.23 2.07 4.03
C ALA A 143 -9.15 1.71 5.07
N ASN A 144 -8.63 0.50 5.05
CA ASN A 144 -7.55 0.08 5.95
C ASN A 144 -6.24 0.80 5.64
N ILE A 145 -5.86 0.94 4.37
CA ILE A 145 -4.64 1.69 3.98
C ILE A 145 -4.74 3.16 4.41
N ILE A 146 -5.88 3.81 4.16
CA ILE A 146 -6.09 5.20 4.56
C ILE A 146 -6.04 5.35 6.08
N ASN A 147 -6.58 4.39 6.83
CA ASN A 147 -6.55 4.41 8.29
C ASN A 147 -5.13 4.14 8.85
N ASP A 148 -4.30 3.35 8.17
CA ASP A 148 -2.90 3.11 8.58
C ASP A 148 -2.04 4.37 8.40
N ASP A 149 -2.36 5.24 7.43
CA ASP A 149 -1.69 6.53 7.23
C ASP A 149 -2.19 7.63 8.19
N LEU A 150 -3.31 7.41 8.86
CA LEU A 150 -3.81 8.33 9.85
C LEU A 150 -3.13 8.09 11.22
N PRO A 151 -2.79 9.15 11.96
CA PRO A 151 -2.38 9.00 13.34
C PRO A 151 -3.43 8.21 14.12
N GLY A 152 -2.99 7.24 14.92
CA GLY A 152 -3.90 6.40 15.71
C GLY A 152 -4.88 7.28 16.50
N LEU A 153 -6.16 6.89 16.49
CA LEU A 153 -7.18 7.57 17.28
C LEU A 153 -6.82 7.42 18.77
N LEU A 154 -6.47 8.52 19.41
CA LEU A 154 -6.25 8.58 20.85
C LEU A 154 -7.57 8.90 21.54
N ASN A 155 -7.89 8.16 22.59
CA ASN A 155 -8.97 8.53 23.46
C ASN A 155 -8.62 9.87 24.15
N ALA A 156 -9.55 10.83 24.14
CA ALA A 156 -9.31 12.15 24.71
C ALA A 156 -8.88 12.07 26.20
N LYS A 157 -9.38 11.11 26.95
CA LYS A 157 -8.99 10.88 28.34
C LYS A 157 -7.52 10.43 28.43
N ASP A 158 -7.12 9.44 27.60
CA ASP A 158 -5.74 8.94 27.59
C ASP A 158 -4.77 10.03 27.12
N PHE A 159 -5.20 10.89 26.19
CA PHE A 159 -4.42 12.05 25.74
C PHE A 159 -4.24 13.12 26.84
N ILE A 160 -5.28 13.41 27.64
CA ILE A 160 -5.20 14.36 28.74
C ILE A 160 -4.32 13.82 29.87
N ASP A 161 -4.39 12.52 30.14
CA ASP A 161 -3.62 11.82 31.17
C ASP A 161 -2.17 11.56 30.74
N THR A 162 -1.83 11.74 29.45
CA THR A 162 -0.47 11.57 28.94
C THR A 162 0.35 12.84 29.21
N GLU A 163 1.40 12.71 30.02
CA GLU A 163 2.36 13.78 30.24
C GLU A 163 3.14 14.04 28.95
N ILE A 164 2.78 15.10 28.22
CA ILE A 164 3.44 15.49 26.98
C ILE A 164 4.77 16.17 27.35
N GLU A 165 5.88 15.49 27.11
CA GLU A 165 7.21 16.10 27.25
C GLU A 165 7.40 17.18 26.16
N LEU A 166 7.20 18.43 26.54
CA LEU A 166 7.37 19.57 25.64
C LEU A 166 8.86 19.82 25.40
N ALA A 167 9.22 20.14 24.15
CA ALA A 167 10.59 20.52 23.82
C ALA A 167 11.07 21.69 24.68
N PRO A 168 12.36 21.75 25.05
CA PRO A 168 12.90 22.84 25.88
C PRO A 168 12.58 24.22 25.32
N GLU A 169 12.28 25.13 26.19
CA GLU A 169 12.07 26.55 25.83
C GLU A 169 13.39 27.20 25.45
N LEU A 170 13.42 27.86 24.30
CA LEU A 170 14.50 28.73 23.86
C LEU A 170 14.29 30.17 24.30
N ILE A 171 13.04 30.56 24.46
CA ILE A 171 12.60 31.82 25.03
C ILE A 171 11.39 31.49 25.89
N GLN A 172 11.46 31.78 27.16
CA GLN A 172 10.42 31.44 28.11
C GLN A 172 9.04 31.93 27.66
N GLY A 173 8.11 30.97 27.50
CA GLY A 173 6.72 31.24 27.11
C GLY A 173 6.52 31.66 25.65
N ILE A 174 7.55 31.79 24.84
CA ILE A 174 7.45 32.29 23.45
C ILE A 174 7.88 31.25 22.41
N LEU A 175 9.06 30.65 22.58
CA LEU A 175 9.66 29.80 21.55
C LEU A 175 10.28 28.57 22.16
N ARG A 176 9.96 27.39 21.62
CA ARG A 176 10.57 26.10 21.98
C ARG A 176 11.50 25.58 20.87
N LYS A 177 12.45 24.73 21.23
CA LYS A 177 13.34 24.04 20.28
C LYS A 177 12.54 23.33 19.19
N GLY A 178 12.87 23.59 17.94
CA GLY A 178 12.18 23.01 16.76
C GLY A 178 10.96 23.80 16.28
N HIS A 179 10.48 24.81 17.05
CA HIS A 179 9.42 25.69 16.59
C HIS A 179 9.91 26.68 15.53
N LYS A 180 8.99 27.13 14.69
CA LYS A 180 9.21 28.16 13.69
C LYS A 180 8.48 29.43 14.12
N GLY A 181 9.16 30.58 14.02
CA GLY A 181 8.58 31.89 14.26
C GLY A 181 8.73 32.79 13.03
N ILE A 182 7.83 33.75 12.88
CA ILE A 182 7.89 34.77 11.84
C ILE A 182 7.95 36.13 12.51
N ILE A 183 8.97 36.93 12.17
CA ILE A 183 9.08 38.32 12.56
C ILE A 183 8.72 39.19 11.36
N SER A 184 7.63 39.93 11.45
CA SER A 184 7.17 40.83 10.39
C SER A 184 7.24 42.27 10.86
N GLY A 185 7.36 43.19 9.92
CA GLY A 185 7.41 44.63 10.17
C GLY A 185 7.88 45.39 8.93
N GLU A 186 7.79 46.71 8.94
CA GLU A 186 8.18 47.57 7.81
C GLU A 186 9.67 47.44 7.47
N SER A 187 10.01 47.88 6.27
CA SER A 187 11.42 47.97 5.84
C SER A 187 12.19 48.84 6.81
N LYS A 188 13.42 48.45 7.17
CA LYS A 188 14.31 49.20 8.10
C LYS A 188 13.80 49.26 9.58
N ALA A 189 12.81 48.49 9.95
CA ALA A 189 12.31 48.41 11.34
C ALA A 189 13.25 47.70 12.36
N GLY A 190 14.50 47.41 11.97
CA GLY A 190 15.48 46.77 12.87
C GLY A 190 15.35 45.27 13.07
N LYS A 191 14.54 44.57 12.27
CA LYS A 191 14.29 43.09 12.39
C LYS A 191 15.57 42.27 12.47
N THR A 192 16.55 42.59 11.65
CA THR A 192 17.85 41.85 11.62
C THR A 192 18.63 42.04 12.91
N TRP A 193 18.64 43.25 13.48
CA TRP A 193 19.29 43.54 14.76
C TRP A 193 18.60 42.79 15.91
N MET A 194 17.27 42.75 15.91
CA MET A 194 16.49 42.04 16.90
C MET A 194 16.73 40.52 16.84
N LEU A 195 16.89 39.95 15.61
CA LEU A 195 17.24 38.55 15.45
C LEU A 195 18.67 38.23 15.90
N LEU A 196 19.62 39.12 15.68
CA LEU A 196 21.01 38.96 16.14
C LEU A 196 21.08 39.03 17.68
N GLU A 197 20.36 39.95 18.28
CA GLU A 197 20.25 40.03 19.73
C GLU A 197 19.61 38.78 20.33
N LEU A 198 18.53 38.28 19.71
CA LEU A 198 17.89 37.06 20.11
C LEU A 198 18.84 35.85 20.04
N ALA A 199 19.57 35.70 18.92
CA ALA A 199 20.54 34.63 18.76
C ALA A 199 21.65 34.70 19.81
N ALA A 200 22.14 35.89 20.12
CA ALA A 200 23.14 36.11 21.15
C ALA A 200 22.59 35.77 22.55
N ALA A 201 21.37 36.21 22.86
CA ALA A 201 20.70 35.90 24.12
C ALA A 201 20.48 34.41 24.35
N ILE A 202 20.01 33.69 23.34
CA ILE A 202 19.88 32.21 23.38
C ILE A 202 21.24 31.53 23.57
N ALA A 203 22.26 31.96 22.84
CA ALA A 203 23.56 31.35 22.91
C ALA A 203 24.28 31.58 24.26
N SER A 204 23.99 32.69 24.94
CA SER A 204 24.61 33.06 26.21
C SER A 204 23.73 32.76 27.44
N GLY A 205 22.48 32.30 27.23
CA GLY A 205 21.51 32.09 28.33
C GLY A 205 21.12 33.39 29.04
N THR A 206 21.18 34.53 28.35
CA THR A 206 20.84 35.85 28.91
C THR A 206 19.40 36.26 28.54
N LYS A 207 18.91 37.32 29.17
CA LYS A 207 17.58 37.82 28.81
C LYS A 207 17.58 38.54 27.48
N TRP A 208 16.66 38.15 26.59
CA TRP A 208 16.35 38.87 25.35
C TRP A 208 15.48 40.09 25.66
N LEU A 209 15.80 41.23 25.04
CA LEU A 209 15.17 42.54 25.28
C LEU A 209 15.15 42.94 26.77
N GLY A 210 16.07 42.39 27.59
CA GLY A 210 16.13 42.63 29.01
C GLY A 210 15.00 41.99 29.85
N GLU A 211 14.05 41.32 29.24
CA GLU A 211 12.82 40.80 29.85
C GLU A 211 12.68 39.29 29.76
N TYR A 212 12.79 38.74 28.55
CA TYR A 212 12.49 37.30 28.27
C TYR A 212 13.70 36.40 28.52
N GLN A 213 13.60 35.50 29.45
CA GLN A 213 14.65 34.54 29.75
C GLN A 213 14.87 33.59 28.55
N CYS A 214 16.13 33.42 28.13
CA CYS A 214 16.57 32.47 27.09
C CYS A 214 17.36 31.33 27.72
#